data_e756a5616d236b3e89942f1a2b19154e
#
_entry.id   e756a5616d236b3e89942f1a2b19154e
#
_cell.length_a   1.000
_cell.length_b   1.000
_cell.length_c   1.000
_cell.angle_alpha   90.00
_cell.angle_beta   90.00
_cell.angle_gamma   90.00
#
_symmetry.space_group_name_H-M   'P 1'
#
loop_
_entity.id
_entity.type
_entity.pdbx_description
1 polymer ?
#
loop_
_entity_poly.entity_id
_entity_poly.type
_entity_poly.pdbx_seq_one_letter_code
_entity_poly.pdbx_strand_id
1 'polypeptide(L)'
;MNLKKKHKILIIGLGLIGGSYAEALTSWGFEVGAITKDRDSIDFALKKGIIQSGISFVEKEYVQMFDIVIFALYPKIFVEWIETYQSYFKDGTLITDVTGVKSEIVFKIQALLKDTVEFVPAHPMAGKEVYGVENSDKKIFQGANFIITPTSKNTTKAIDTIVEMGKILGFKNISILTPEKHDEMIGFLSQLTHCIAITLMTCKDSKHLVEYTGDSFRDLTRIAKINEQMWSELFLMNKNELLSQMDLFLQEFEKLRDALAREDAETIKKMMRLSTKRRSYFDK
;
A
#
# COMPACT_ATOMS: atom_id res chain seq x y z
N MET A 1 -20.74 -10.84 2.41
CA MET A 1 -20.39 -12.25 2.18
C MET A 1 -19.40 -12.60 3.29
N ASN A 2 -19.66 -13.56 4.16
CA ASN A 2 -18.60 -13.96 5.10
C ASN A 2 -17.54 -14.70 4.32
N LEU A 3 -16.29 -14.41 4.52
CA LEU A 3 -15.17 -15.07 3.86
C LEU A 3 -15.19 -16.57 4.19
N LYS A 4 -15.33 -17.43 3.18
CA LYS A 4 -15.43 -18.89 3.36
C LYS A 4 -14.42 -19.55 2.46
N LYS A 5 -13.83 -20.67 2.90
CA LYS A 5 -12.83 -21.44 2.12
C LYS A 5 -13.31 -21.89 0.74
N LYS A 6 -14.63 -21.90 0.50
CA LYS A 6 -15.21 -22.17 -0.82
C LYS A 6 -15.03 -21.04 -1.84
N HIS A 7 -14.72 -19.80 -1.39
CA HIS A 7 -14.52 -18.68 -2.29
C HIS A 7 -13.18 -18.83 -2.99
N LYS A 8 -13.20 -18.68 -4.31
CA LYS A 8 -12.02 -18.64 -5.15
C LYS A 8 -11.51 -17.21 -5.24
N ILE A 9 -10.23 -17.04 -5.10
CA ILE A 9 -9.58 -15.71 -5.03
C ILE A 9 -8.64 -15.54 -6.21
N LEU A 10 -8.77 -14.44 -6.94
CA LEU A 10 -7.89 -14.06 -8.03
C LEU A 10 -6.96 -12.94 -7.58
N ILE A 11 -5.67 -13.11 -7.77
CA ILE A 11 -4.66 -12.05 -7.62
C ILE A 11 -4.31 -11.50 -9.00
N ILE A 12 -4.50 -10.21 -9.20
CA ILE A 12 -4.07 -9.51 -10.42
C ILE A 12 -2.83 -8.70 -10.11
N GLY A 13 -1.69 -9.11 -10.67
CA GLY A 13 -0.37 -8.61 -10.34
C GLY A 13 0.35 -9.51 -9.32
N LEU A 14 1.29 -10.32 -9.80
CA LEU A 14 2.01 -11.31 -8.98
C LEU A 14 3.45 -10.82 -8.69
N GLY A 15 3.55 -9.70 -7.98
CA GLY A 15 4.81 -9.18 -7.43
C GLY A 15 4.97 -9.53 -5.96
N LEU A 16 5.81 -8.76 -5.24
CA LEU A 16 6.03 -8.93 -3.80
C LEU A 16 4.70 -8.98 -3.00
N ILE A 17 3.86 -7.99 -3.14
CA ILE A 17 2.61 -7.90 -2.35
C ILE A 17 1.56 -8.91 -2.83
N GLY A 18 1.33 -9.00 -4.15
CA GLY A 18 0.37 -9.96 -4.70
C GLY A 18 0.77 -11.41 -4.41
N GLY A 19 2.05 -11.75 -4.52
CA GLY A 19 2.59 -13.05 -4.13
C GLY A 19 2.42 -13.35 -2.64
N SER A 20 2.66 -12.35 -1.78
CA SER A 20 2.48 -12.49 -0.33
C SER A 20 1.01 -12.71 0.06
N TYR A 21 0.06 -12.02 -0.60
CA TYR A 21 -1.38 -12.30 -0.47
C TYR A 21 -1.71 -13.73 -0.91
N ALA A 22 -1.22 -14.13 -2.10
CA ALA A 22 -1.46 -15.46 -2.62
C ALA A 22 -0.93 -16.54 -1.67
N GLU A 23 0.30 -16.42 -1.19
CA GLU A 23 0.91 -17.37 -0.25
C GLU A 23 0.14 -17.45 1.07
N ALA A 24 -0.25 -16.30 1.64
CA ALA A 24 -1.01 -16.27 2.87
C ALA A 24 -2.38 -16.95 2.70
N LEU A 25 -3.15 -16.59 1.67
CA LEU A 25 -4.49 -17.12 1.41
C LEU A 25 -4.45 -18.62 1.07
N THR A 26 -3.49 -19.06 0.25
CA THR A 26 -3.28 -20.48 -0.03
C THR A 26 -2.95 -21.27 1.23
N SER A 27 -2.12 -20.73 2.12
CA SER A 27 -1.78 -21.38 3.39
C SER A 27 -2.98 -21.56 4.34
N TRP A 28 -4.03 -20.74 4.18
CA TRP A 28 -5.30 -20.87 4.88
C TRP A 28 -6.29 -21.83 4.19
N GLY A 29 -5.93 -22.35 3.01
CA GLY A 29 -6.70 -23.32 2.25
C GLY A 29 -7.73 -22.72 1.30
N PHE A 30 -7.52 -21.47 0.86
CA PHE A 30 -8.29 -20.90 -0.26
C PHE A 30 -7.72 -21.40 -1.59
N GLU A 31 -8.59 -21.52 -2.61
CA GLU A 31 -8.19 -21.69 -4.00
C GLU A 31 -7.81 -20.32 -4.56
N VAL A 32 -6.53 -20.15 -4.92
CA VAL A 32 -5.95 -18.89 -5.39
C VAL A 32 -5.44 -19.03 -6.81
N GLY A 33 -5.97 -18.23 -7.72
CA GLY A 33 -5.44 -18.05 -9.06
C GLY A 33 -4.72 -16.71 -9.22
N ALA A 34 -3.94 -16.55 -10.29
CA ALA A 34 -3.28 -15.30 -10.59
C ALA A 34 -3.33 -14.91 -12.06
N ILE A 35 -3.32 -13.61 -12.33
CA ILE A 35 -3.06 -13.00 -13.64
C ILE A 35 -1.88 -12.06 -13.51
N THR A 36 -0.82 -12.29 -14.28
CA THR A 36 0.31 -11.36 -14.41
C THR A 36 0.94 -11.51 -15.79
N LYS A 37 1.48 -10.43 -16.36
CA LYS A 37 2.12 -10.47 -17.69
C LYS A 37 3.37 -11.34 -17.73
N ASP A 38 4.05 -11.46 -16.59
CA ASP A 38 5.29 -12.22 -16.46
C ASP A 38 5.01 -13.71 -16.25
N ARG A 39 5.35 -14.52 -17.26
CA ARG A 39 5.17 -15.98 -17.23
C ARG A 39 6.05 -16.66 -16.20
N ASP A 40 7.27 -16.17 -16.01
CA ASP A 40 8.24 -16.77 -15.08
C ASP A 40 7.73 -16.64 -13.63
N SER A 41 7.08 -15.53 -13.30
CA SER A 41 6.41 -15.33 -12.01
C SER A 41 5.29 -16.36 -11.78
N ILE A 42 4.51 -16.69 -12.80
CA ILE A 42 3.45 -17.71 -12.71
C ILE A 42 4.07 -19.08 -12.46
N ASP A 43 5.05 -19.47 -13.27
CA ASP A 43 5.69 -20.78 -13.19
C ASP A 43 6.40 -20.96 -11.84
N PHE A 44 7.04 -19.91 -11.32
CA PHE A 44 7.61 -19.89 -9.97
C PHE A 44 6.53 -20.11 -8.89
N ALA A 45 5.44 -19.35 -8.95
CA ALA A 45 4.38 -19.41 -7.95
C ALA A 45 3.63 -20.76 -7.96
N LEU A 46 3.39 -21.35 -9.13
CA LEU A 46 2.84 -22.70 -9.28
C LEU A 46 3.79 -23.74 -8.67
N LYS A 47 5.08 -23.69 -9.02
CA LYS A 47 6.10 -24.60 -8.51
C LYS A 47 6.24 -24.55 -6.99
N LYS A 48 6.07 -23.36 -6.40
CA LYS A 48 6.13 -23.15 -4.94
C LYS A 48 4.81 -23.43 -4.22
N GLY A 49 3.73 -23.71 -4.96
CA GLY A 49 2.39 -23.90 -4.37
C GLY A 49 1.80 -22.62 -3.79
N ILE A 50 2.26 -21.45 -4.25
CA ILE A 50 1.74 -20.12 -3.85
C ILE A 50 0.36 -19.90 -4.48
N ILE A 51 0.16 -20.39 -5.70
CA ILE A 51 -1.11 -20.37 -6.43
C ILE A 51 -1.43 -21.77 -6.98
N GLN A 52 -2.71 -22.03 -7.29
CA GLN A 52 -3.17 -23.28 -7.90
C GLN A 52 -3.36 -23.18 -9.41
N SER A 53 -3.53 -21.96 -9.92
CA SER A 53 -3.63 -21.69 -11.37
C SER A 53 -3.11 -20.29 -11.69
N GLY A 54 -2.69 -20.07 -12.94
CA GLY A 54 -2.24 -18.73 -13.37
C GLY A 54 -2.17 -18.62 -14.88
N ILE A 55 -2.46 -17.43 -15.39
CA ILE A 55 -2.40 -17.08 -16.82
C ILE A 55 -1.67 -15.76 -17.03
N SER A 56 -1.01 -15.61 -18.20
CA SER A 56 -0.23 -14.40 -18.52
C SER A 56 -0.99 -13.34 -19.34
N PHE A 57 -2.22 -13.63 -19.69
CA PHE A 57 -3.13 -12.74 -20.42
C PHE A 57 -4.53 -12.81 -19.80
N VAL A 58 -5.37 -11.84 -20.07
CA VAL A 58 -6.70 -11.76 -19.44
C VAL A 58 -7.73 -12.51 -20.29
N GLU A 59 -8.31 -13.56 -19.72
CA GLU A 59 -9.42 -14.32 -20.30
C GLU A 59 -10.68 -14.18 -19.48
N LYS A 60 -11.80 -13.96 -20.14
CA LYS A 60 -13.10 -13.75 -19.49
C LYS A 60 -13.51 -14.97 -18.65
N GLU A 61 -13.40 -16.16 -19.24
CA GLU A 61 -13.77 -17.43 -18.62
C GLU A 61 -12.96 -17.68 -17.35
N TYR A 62 -11.67 -17.32 -17.37
CA TYR A 62 -10.81 -17.45 -16.20
C TYR A 62 -11.20 -16.48 -15.11
N VAL A 63 -11.42 -15.18 -15.43
CA VAL A 63 -11.84 -14.18 -14.45
C VAL A 63 -13.18 -14.57 -13.78
N GLN A 64 -14.11 -15.12 -14.53
CA GLN A 64 -15.44 -15.55 -14.03
C GLN A 64 -15.40 -16.74 -13.06
N MET A 65 -14.28 -17.46 -12.96
CA MET A 65 -14.15 -18.52 -11.97
C MET A 65 -14.08 -18.01 -10.52
N PHE A 66 -13.70 -16.77 -10.31
CA PHE A 66 -13.35 -16.25 -9.00
C PHE A 66 -14.47 -15.38 -8.39
N ASP A 67 -14.56 -15.43 -7.06
CA ASP A 67 -15.55 -14.70 -6.26
C ASP A 67 -15.00 -13.39 -5.70
N ILE A 68 -13.67 -13.39 -5.42
CA ILE A 68 -12.96 -12.25 -4.87
C ILE A 68 -11.75 -11.97 -5.76
N VAL A 69 -11.54 -10.69 -6.10
CA VAL A 69 -10.41 -10.25 -6.92
C VAL A 69 -9.60 -9.21 -6.16
N ILE A 70 -8.29 -9.45 -6.04
CA ILE A 70 -7.33 -8.58 -5.36
C ILE A 70 -6.40 -7.97 -6.39
N PHE A 71 -6.44 -6.65 -6.53
CA PHE A 71 -5.54 -5.92 -7.43
C PHE A 71 -4.27 -5.50 -6.70
N ALA A 72 -3.16 -6.12 -7.07
CA ALA A 72 -1.81 -5.79 -6.61
C ALA A 72 -1.00 -5.14 -7.75
N LEU A 73 -1.56 -4.10 -8.33
CA LEU A 73 -1.03 -3.32 -9.46
C LEU A 73 -0.72 -1.87 -9.04
N TYR A 74 0.08 -1.18 -9.85
CA TYR A 74 0.22 0.26 -9.73
C TYR A 74 -1.09 0.96 -10.05
N PRO A 75 -1.37 2.13 -9.46
CA PRO A 75 -2.67 2.78 -9.54
C PRO A 75 -3.19 2.99 -10.97
N LYS A 76 -2.37 3.52 -11.87
CA LYS A 76 -2.77 3.74 -13.28
C LYS A 76 -3.10 2.44 -13.99
N ILE A 77 -2.25 1.43 -13.82
CA ILE A 77 -2.45 0.11 -14.44
C ILE A 77 -3.72 -0.55 -13.89
N PHE A 78 -4.03 -0.36 -12.61
CA PHE A 78 -5.29 -0.84 -12.03
C PHE A 78 -6.50 -0.20 -12.70
N VAL A 79 -6.49 1.12 -12.86
CA VAL A 79 -7.57 1.85 -13.54
C VAL A 79 -7.74 1.39 -14.99
N GLU A 80 -6.66 1.32 -15.77
CA GLU A 80 -6.64 0.84 -17.15
C GLU A 80 -7.18 -0.59 -17.27
N TRP A 81 -6.83 -1.43 -16.31
CA TRP A 81 -7.33 -2.81 -16.26
C TRP A 81 -8.85 -2.85 -16.07
N ILE A 82 -9.38 -2.07 -15.15
CA ILE A 82 -10.83 -1.96 -14.91
C ILE A 82 -11.54 -1.38 -16.14
N GLU A 83 -11.02 -0.30 -16.74
CA GLU A 83 -11.58 0.30 -17.97
C GLU A 83 -11.74 -0.74 -19.08
N THR A 84 -10.76 -1.65 -19.20
CA THR A 84 -10.73 -2.63 -20.29
C THR A 84 -11.56 -3.88 -19.99
N TYR A 85 -11.48 -4.41 -18.76
CA TYR A 85 -11.94 -5.77 -18.46
C TYR A 85 -13.05 -5.87 -17.40
N GLN A 86 -13.60 -4.77 -16.90
CA GLN A 86 -14.62 -4.81 -15.84
C GLN A 86 -15.86 -5.64 -16.22
N SER A 87 -16.19 -5.74 -17.51
CA SER A 87 -17.29 -6.57 -18.00
C SER A 87 -17.07 -8.09 -17.85
N TYR A 88 -15.83 -8.51 -17.54
CA TYR A 88 -15.49 -9.91 -17.34
C TYR A 88 -15.86 -10.43 -15.96
N PHE A 89 -16.08 -9.56 -14.97
CA PHE A 89 -16.50 -9.99 -13.66
C PHE A 89 -17.91 -10.60 -13.70
N LYS A 90 -18.10 -11.71 -13.00
CA LYS A 90 -19.43 -12.25 -12.75
C LYS A 90 -20.18 -11.39 -11.74
N ASP A 91 -21.50 -11.51 -11.70
CA ASP A 91 -22.31 -10.82 -10.71
C ASP A 91 -21.99 -11.31 -9.29
N GLY A 92 -21.92 -10.38 -8.35
CA GLY A 92 -21.56 -10.65 -6.98
C GLY A 92 -20.05 -10.75 -6.70
N THR A 93 -19.18 -10.49 -7.70
CA THR A 93 -17.73 -10.41 -7.49
C THR A 93 -17.40 -9.28 -6.51
N LEU A 94 -16.59 -9.58 -5.50
CA LEU A 94 -16.00 -8.61 -4.58
C LEU A 94 -14.59 -8.27 -5.02
N ILE A 95 -14.29 -6.99 -5.18
CA ILE A 95 -12.98 -6.49 -5.56
C ILE A 95 -12.35 -5.76 -4.38
N THR A 96 -11.05 -5.93 -4.19
CA THR A 96 -10.20 -5.10 -3.32
C THR A 96 -8.86 -4.81 -3.97
N ASP A 97 -8.09 -3.89 -3.40
CA ASP A 97 -6.79 -3.49 -3.93
C ASP A 97 -5.74 -3.31 -2.83
N VAL A 98 -4.52 -2.99 -3.23
CA VAL A 98 -3.40 -2.73 -2.33
C VAL A 98 -2.76 -1.35 -2.55
N THR A 99 -3.39 -0.47 -3.34
CA THR A 99 -2.77 0.80 -3.75
C THR A 99 -2.53 1.74 -2.56
N GLY A 100 -1.45 2.51 -2.65
CA GLY A 100 -1.02 3.43 -1.58
C GLY A 100 -1.73 4.78 -1.56
N VAL A 101 -2.67 5.04 -2.50
CA VAL A 101 -3.51 6.23 -2.56
C VAL A 101 -4.94 5.83 -2.86
N LYS A 102 -5.94 6.60 -2.41
CA LYS A 102 -7.34 6.19 -2.44
C LYS A 102 -8.27 7.19 -3.11
N SER A 103 -8.21 8.46 -2.75
CA SER A 103 -9.23 9.45 -3.15
C SER A 103 -9.45 9.51 -4.66
N GLU A 104 -8.39 9.56 -5.45
CA GLU A 104 -8.50 9.63 -6.91
C GLU A 104 -8.97 8.30 -7.53
N ILE A 105 -8.55 7.17 -6.97
CA ILE A 105 -8.77 5.83 -7.55
C ILE A 105 -10.15 5.29 -7.20
N VAL A 106 -10.56 5.40 -5.94
CA VAL A 106 -11.76 4.73 -5.41
C VAL A 106 -13.00 5.15 -6.17
N PHE A 107 -13.21 6.47 -6.28
CA PHE A 107 -14.40 6.99 -6.95
C PHE A 107 -14.40 6.70 -8.45
N LYS A 108 -13.23 6.76 -9.10
CA LYS A 108 -13.08 6.42 -10.52
C LYS A 108 -13.40 4.94 -10.76
N ILE A 109 -12.84 4.02 -9.99
CA ILE A 109 -13.11 2.59 -10.11
C ILE A 109 -14.59 2.29 -9.86
N GLN A 110 -15.16 2.84 -8.78
CA GLN A 110 -16.57 2.63 -8.46
C GLN A 110 -17.55 3.20 -9.49
N ALA A 111 -17.14 4.21 -10.28
CA ALA A 111 -17.94 4.75 -11.38
C ALA A 111 -17.90 3.86 -12.63
N LEU A 112 -16.82 3.10 -12.83
CA LEU A 112 -16.62 2.21 -13.97
C LEU A 112 -17.29 0.84 -13.79
N LEU A 113 -17.39 0.37 -12.55
CA LEU A 113 -17.94 -0.95 -12.24
C LEU A 113 -19.46 -0.98 -12.39
N LYS A 114 -19.98 -2.12 -12.86
CA LYS A 114 -21.41 -2.40 -12.85
C LYS A 114 -21.93 -2.58 -11.41
N ASP A 115 -23.21 -2.27 -11.17
CA ASP A 115 -23.84 -2.30 -9.84
C ASP A 115 -23.82 -3.67 -9.14
N THR A 116 -23.61 -4.75 -9.91
CA THR A 116 -23.54 -6.12 -9.37
C THR A 116 -22.16 -6.53 -8.89
N VAL A 117 -21.15 -5.65 -9.03
CA VAL A 117 -19.77 -5.85 -8.60
C VAL A 117 -19.39 -4.80 -7.57
N GLU A 118 -18.85 -5.23 -6.44
CA GLU A 118 -18.55 -4.32 -5.32
C GLU A 118 -17.04 -4.18 -5.14
N PHE A 119 -16.55 -2.94 -5.07
CA PHE A 119 -15.16 -2.62 -4.79
C PHE A 119 -15.02 -2.03 -3.39
N VAL A 120 -14.39 -2.76 -2.48
CA VAL A 120 -14.00 -2.30 -1.14
C VAL A 120 -12.50 -2.04 -1.14
N PRO A 121 -12.08 -0.77 -1.16
CA PRO A 121 -10.66 -0.43 -1.24
C PRO A 121 -9.93 -0.72 0.06
N ALA A 122 -8.65 -1.15 -0.05
CA ALA A 122 -7.82 -1.42 1.11
C ALA A 122 -6.35 -1.09 0.84
N HIS A 123 -5.59 -0.83 1.90
CA HIS A 123 -4.15 -0.56 1.84
C HIS A 123 -3.42 -1.32 2.94
N PRO A 124 -2.65 -2.36 2.61
CA PRO A 124 -1.75 -3.02 3.53
C PRO A 124 -0.54 -2.10 3.79
N MET A 125 -0.38 -1.64 5.04
CA MET A 125 0.78 -0.85 5.46
C MET A 125 2.01 -1.76 5.66
N ALA A 126 2.38 -2.47 4.58
CA ALA A 126 3.45 -3.46 4.55
C ALA A 126 4.16 -3.41 3.21
N GLY A 127 5.48 -3.56 3.23
CA GLY A 127 6.32 -3.55 2.02
C GLY A 127 7.78 -3.80 2.39
N LYS A 128 8.57 -4.07 1.36
CA LYS A 128 10.04 -4.16 1.42
C LYS A 128 10.59 -3.51 0.14
N GLU A 129 11.82 -3.05 0.19
CA GLU A 129 12.51 -2.43 -0.94
C GLU A 129 13.08 -3.50 -1.92
N VAL A 130 12.26 -4.53 -2.19
CA VAL A 130 12.55 -5.63 -3.14
C VAL A 130 11.34 -5.89 -4.04
N TYR A 131 11.55 -6.54 -5.15
CA TYR A 131 10.54 -6.80 -6.19
C TYR A 131 10.43 -8.28 -6.48
N GLY A 132 9.36 -8.65 -7.21
CA GLY A 132 9.15 -10.00 -7.71
C GLY A 132 8.45 -10.93 -6.72
N VAL A 133 7.83 -11.97 -7.27
CA VAL A 133 7.12 -13.00 -6.49
C VAL A 133 8.09 -13.88 -5.71
N GLU A 134 9.33 -14.00 -6.16
CA GLU A 134 10.42 -14.72 -5.50
C GLU A 134 10.78 -14.16 -4.12
N ASN A 135 10.47 -12.88 -3.88
CA ASN A 135 10.65 -12.19 -2.60
C ASN A 135 9.37 -12.13 -1.77
N SER A 136 8.28 -12.75 -2.24
CA SER A 136 7.04 -12.81 -1.48
C SER A 136 7.22 -13.57 -0.17
N ASP A 137 6.51 -13.11 0.86
CA ASP A 137 6.53 -13.70 2.18
C ASP A 137 5.21 -13.37 2.89
N LYS A 138 4.39 -14.37 3.18
CA LYS A 138 3.14 -14.17 3.92
C LYS A 138 3.31 -13.48 5.27
N LYS A 139 4.51 -13.54 5.85
CA LYS A 139 4.81 -12.89 7.13
C LYS A 139 4.94 -11.38 7.04
N ILE A 140 5.03 -10.80 5.83
CA ILE A 140 5.14 -9.35 5.65
C ILE A 140 3.95 -8.58 6.27
N PHE A 141 2.80 -9.23 6.39
CA PHE A 141 1.58 -8.65 6.97
C PHE A 141 1.50 -8.79 8.49
N GLN A 142 2.29 -9.68 9.08
CA GLN A 142 2.23 -9.96 10.51
C GLN A 142 2.65 -8.74 11.34
N GLY A 143 1.74 -8.25 12.17
CA GLY A 143 1.98 -7.08 13.01
C GLY A 143 1.86 -5.73 12.29
N ALA A 144 1.67 -5.72 10.97
CA ALA A 144 1.42 -4.50 10.19
C ALA A 144 -0.01 -3.96 10.40
N ASN A 145 -0.26 -2.74 9.93
CA ASN A 145 -1.58 -2.13 9.91
C ASN A 145 -2.27 -2.38 8.55
N PHE A 146 -3.59 -2.47 8.57
CA PHE A 146 -4.43 -2.59 7.38
C PHE A 146 -5.49 -1.51 7.41
N ILE A 147 -5.57 -0.71 6.35
CA ILE A 147 -6.53 0.38 6.26
C ILE A 147 -7.54 0.04 5.18
N ILE A 148 -8.83 0.07 5.53
CA ILE A 148 -9.95 -0.12 4.61
C ILE A 148 -10.62 1.23 4.42
N THR A 149 -10.90 1.61 3.16
CA THR A 149 -11.45 2.93 2.85
C THR A 149 -12.79 2.82 2.11
N PRO A 150 -13.84 2.29 2.76
CA PRO A 150 -15.14 2.12 2.14
C PRO A 150 -15.81 3.47 1.84
N THR A 151 -16.72 3.45 0.88
CA THR A 151 -17.62 4.56 0.56
C THR A 151 -19.07 4.19 0.85
N SER A 152 -19.99 5.11 0.61
CA SER A 152 -21.44 4.84 0.69
C SER A 152 -21.95 3.78 -0.30
N LYS A 153 -21.14 3.40 -1.31
CA LYS A 153 -21.45 2.32 -2.25
C LYS A 153 -21.16 0.93 -1.67
N ASN A 154 -20.48 0.84 -0.53
CA ASN A 154 -20.08 -0.44 0.04
C ASN A 154 -21.11 -0.97 1.04
N THR A 155 -21.48 -2.24 0.89
CA THR A 155 -22.29 -2.93 1.87
C THR A 155 -21.48 -3.31 3.11
N THR A 156 -22.09 -3.30 4.29
CA THR A 156 -21.45 -3.77 5.53
C THR A 156 -20.86 -5.18 5.36
N LYS A 157 -21.58 -6.04 4.65
CA LYS A 157 -21.15 -7.41 4.40
C LYS A 157 -19.87 -7.52 3.58
N ALA A 158 -19.66 -6.65 2.58
CA ALA A 158 -18.44 -6.61 1.80
C ALA A 158 -17.27 -6.05 2.64
N ILE A 159 -17.52 -5.00 3.41
CA ILE A 159 -16.54 -4.43 4.36
C ILE A 159 -16.08 -5.50 5.36
N ASP A 160 -17.03 -6.20 6.00
CA ASP A 160 -16.74 -7.28 6.96
C ASP A 160 -15.90 -8.41 6.32
N THR A 161 -16.15 -8.71 5.04
CA THR A 161 -15.35 -9.71 4.30
C THR A 161 -13.88 -9.28 4.17
N ILE A 162 -13.63 -8.01 3.87
CA ILE A 162 -12.25 -7.49 3.77
C ILE A 162 -11.60 -7.35 5.16
N VAL A 163 -12.37 -6.99 6.20
CA VAL A 163 -11.90 -7.03 7.59
C VAL A 163 -11.48 -8.45 7.98
N GLU A 164 -12.28 -9.46 7.68
CA GLU A 164 -11.96 -10.86 7.95
C GLU A 164 -10.72 -11.31 7.18
N MET A 165 -10.58 -10.91 5.92
CA MET A 165 -9.36 -11.14 5.13
C MET A 165 -8.13 -10.54 5.81
N GLY A 166 -8.20 -9.30 6.28
CA GLY A 166 -7.09 -8.66 7.00
C GLY A 166 -6.68 -9.45 8.25
N LYS A 167 -7.63 -9.99 9.01
CA LYS A 167 -7.35 -10.85 10.17
C LYS A 167 -6.65 -12.15 9.77
N ILE A 168 -7.11 -12.79 8.70
CA ILE A 168 -6.51 -14.02 8.15
C ILE A 168 -5.07 -13.78 7.70
N LEU A 169 -4.80 -12.63 7.09
CA LEU A 169 -3.46 -12.24 6.66
C LEU A 169 -2.51 -11.91 7.82
N GLY A 170 -3.03 -11.74 9.04
CA GLY A 170 -2.22 -11.51 10.24
C GLY A 170 -1.93 -10.05 10.56
N PHE A 171 -2.70 -9.13 10.00
CA PHE A 171 -2.60 -7.71 10.36
C PHE A 171 -2.97 -7.49 11.83
N LYS A 172 -2.17 -6.66 12.52
CA LYS A 172 -2.38 -6.35 13.95
C LYS A 172 -3.55 -5.41 14.18
N ASN A 173 -3.59 -4.33 13.41
CA ASN A 173 -4.63 -3.33 13.49
C ASN A 173 -5.34 -3.20 12.14
N ILE A 174 -6.67 -3.15 12.18
CA ILE A 174 -7.51 -2.92 11.00
C ILE A 174 -8.30 -1.64 11.28
N SER A 175 -8.04 -0.62 10.48
CA SER A 175 -8.68 0.69 10.60
C SER A 175 -9.60 0.95 9.41
N ILE A 176 -10.73 1.62 9.66
CA ILE A 176 -11.66 2.06 8.63
C ILE A 176 -11.62 3.58 8.58
N LEU A 177 -11.25 4.14 7.44
CA LEU A 177 -11.15 5.58 7.19
C LEU A 177 -11.92 5.92 5.91
N THR A 178 -12.25 7.21 5.71
CA THR A 178 -12.64 7.66 4.37
C THR A 178 -11.42 7.70 3.44
N PRO A 179 -11.60 7.62 2.11
CA PRO A 179 -10.49 7.76 1.16
C PRO A 179 -9.66 9.03 1.39
N GLU A 180 -10.32 10.17 1.65
CA GLU A 180 -9.69 11.46 1.88
C GLU A 180 -8.85 11.44 3.17
N LYS A 181 -9.42 10.89 4.26
CA LYS A 181 -8.69 10.80 5.54
C LYS A 181 -7.50 9.84 5.47
N HIS A 182 -7.62 8.79 4.66
CA HIS A 182 -6.50 7.90 4.35
C HIS A 182 -5.37 8.70 3.67
N ASP A 183 -5.69 9.45 2.61
CA ASP A 183 -4.68 10.15 1.80
C ASP A 183 -4.00 11.28 2.59
N GLU A 184 -4.75 11.98 3.46
CA GLU A 184 -4.17 12.93 4.43
C GLU A 184 -3.14 12.22 5.34
N MET A 185 -3.52 11.06 5.92
CA MET A 185 -2.62 10.31 6.83
C MET A 185 -1.40 9.74 6.09
N ILE A 186 -1.57 9.22 4.88
CA ILE A 186 -0.49 8.71 4.05
C ILE A 186 0.45 9.83 3.59
N GLY A 187 -0.10 10.99 3.28
CA GLY A 187 0.68 12.20 2.97
C GLY A 187 1.72 12.49 4.05
N PHE A 188 1.32 12.44 5.32
CA PHE A 188 2.20 12.69 6.46
C PHE A 188 3.07 11.47 6.82
N LEU A 189 2.45 10.31 7.10
CA LEU A 189 3.14 9.17 7.71
C LEU A 189 4.04 8.39 6.74
N SER A 190 3.77 8.48 5.43
CA SER A 190 4.49 7.74 4.41
C SER A 190 5.17 8.67 3.39
N GLN A 191 4.40 9.46 2.65
CA GLN A 191 4.92 10.20 1.51
C GLN A 191 5.91 11.30 1.94
N LEU A 192 5.58 12.10 2.97
CA LEU A 192 6.48 13.11 3.50
C LEU A 192 7.79 12.50 4.01
N THR A 193 7.75 11.34 4.68
CA THR A 193 8.97 10.68 5.17
C THR A 193 9.90 10.26 4.02
N HIS A 194 9.33 9.79 2.90
CA HIS A 194 10.11 9.51 1.69
C HIS A 194 10.65 10.79 1.05
N CYS A 195 9.87 11.87 1.00
CA CYS A 195 10.36 13.16 0.50
C CYS A 195 11.54 13.68 1.33
N ILE A 196 11.47 13.57 2.66
CA ILE A 196 12.57 13.95 3.57
C ILE A 196 13.82 13.12 3.27
N ALA A 197 13.68 11.79 3.15
CA ALA A 197 14.80 10.90 2.86
C ALA A 197 15.45 11.20 1.49
N ILE A 198 14.65 11.40 0.45
CA ILE A 198 15.10 11.77 -0.90
C ILE A 198 15.84 13.11 -0.84
N THR A 199 15.24 14.13 -0.23
CA THR A 199 15.82 15.48 -0.15
C THR A 199 17.13 15.46 0.64
N LEU A 200 17.20 14.71 1.74
CA LEU A 200 18.40 14.56 2.53
C LEU A 200 19.55 13.93 1.71
N MET A 201 19.25 12.97 0.83
CA MET A 201 20.24 12.32 -0.04
C MET A 201 20.66 13.17 -1.24
N THR A 202 19.81 14.11 -1.68
CA THR A 202 20.07 14.94 -2.86
C THR A 202 20.63 16.33 -2.54
N CYS A 203 20.47 16.82 -1.31
CA CYS A 203 20.90 18.17 -0.92
C CYS A 203 22.44 18.31 -0.82
N LYS A 204 23.18 17.21 -0.74
CA LYS A 204 24.65 17.22 -0.65
C LYS A 204 25.23 15.98 -1.32
N ASP A 205 26.38 16.12 -2.00
CA ASP A 205 27.16 14.98 -2.49
C ASP A 205 27.66 14.14 -1.31
N SER A 206 27.24 12.86 -1.28
CA SER A 206 27.48 11.95 -0.15
C SER A 206 28.58 10.92 -0.40
N LYS A 207 29.24 10.91 -1.55
CA LYS A 207 30.23 9.86 -1.92
C LYS A 207 31.29 9.56 -0.84
N HIS A 208 31.82 10.59 -0.22
CA HIS A 208 32.85 10.46 0.82
C HIS A 208 32.29 10.53 2.26
N LEU A 209 30.96 10.68 2.42
CA LEU A 209 30.33 10.76 3.74
C LEU A 209 30.05 9.40 4.36
N VAL A 210 30.13 8.32 3.58
CA VAL A 210 29.88 6.96 4.05
C VAL A 210 30.82 6.56 5.19
N GLU A 211 32.06 7.05 5.17
CA GLU A 211 33.10 6.79 6.19
C GLU A 211 32.78 7.46 7.55
N TYR A 212 31.95 8.51 7.54
CA TYR A 212 31.57 9.30 8.72
C TYR A 212 30.14 9.05 9.16
N THR A 213 29.43 8.11 8.52
CA THR A 213 28.01 7.87 8.70
C THR A 213 27.75 6.99 9.92
N GLY A 214 26.92 7.48 10.84
CA GLY A 214 26.33 6.69 11.94
C GLY A 214 24.97 6.08 11.58
N ASP A 215 24.39 5.32 12.51
CA ASP A 215 23.11 4.61 12.30
C ASP A 215 21.94 5.57 12.08
N SER A 216 21.93 6.71 12.76
CA SER A 216 20.85 7.72 12.61
C SER A 216 20.66 8.18 11.16
N PHE A 217 21.76 8.41 10.43
CA PHE A 217 21.67 8.79 9.02
C PHE A 217 21.18 7.63 8.15
N ARG A 218 21.69 6.41 8.41
CA ARG A 218 21.27 5.20 7.67
C ARG A 218 19.80 4.92 7.86
N ASP A 219 19.30 5.03 9.09
CA ASP A 219 17.88 4.81 9.41
C ASP A 219 16.98 5.81 8.69
N LEU A 220 17.32 7.12 8.74
CA LEU A 220 16.55 8.16 8.07
C LEU A 220 16.56 8.05 6.54
N THR A 221 17.65 7.55 5.96
CA THR A 221 17.84 7.50 4.50
C THR A 221 17.59 6.11 3.90
N ARG A 222 17.28 5.09 4.71
CA ARG A 222 17.01 3.72 4.24
C ARG A 222 15.95 3.68 3.14
N ILE A 223 14.89 4.47 3.29
CA ILE A 223 13.77 4.55 2.35
C ILE A 223 14.03 5.47 1.15
N ALA A 224 15.21 6.10 1.04
CA ALA A 224 15.58 6.89 -0.14
C ALA A 224 15.94 6.02 -1.35
N LYS A 225 16.25 4.72 -1.15
CA LYS A 225 16.37 3.75 -2.25
C LYS A 225 14.96 3.34 -2.68
N ILE A 226 14.45 4.02 -3.70
CA ILE A 226 13.02 4.07 -4.01
C ILE A 226 12.74 3.63 -5.44
N ASN A 227 11.58 3.05 -5.70
CA ASN A 227 11.07 2.83 -7.05
C ASN A 227 10.55 4.16 -7.62
N GLU A 228 11.31 4.78 -8.48
CA GLU A 228 11.01 6.09 -9.05
C GLU A 228 9.67 6.14 -9.79
N GLN A 229 9.35 5.09 -10.55
CA GLN A 229 8.10 5.02 -11.31
C GLN A 229 6.87 4.97 -10.40
N MET A 230 6.88 4.10 -9.42
CA MET A 230 5.77 3.95 -8.47
C MET A 230 5.60 5.19 -7.60
N TRP A 231 6.69 5.69 -7.01
CA TRP A 231 6.61 6.78 -6.06
C TRP A 231 6.27 8.12 -6.70
N SER A 232 6.78 8.39 -7.92
CA SER A 232 6.36 9.59 -8.65
C SER A 232 4.86 9.58 -8.95
N GLU A 233 4.31 8.42 -9.30
CA GLU A 233 2.87 8.27 -9.49
C GLU A 233 2.09 8.52 -8.20
N LEU A 234 2.49 7.90 -7.08
CA LEU A 234 1.84 8.06 -5.78
C LEU A 234 1.91 9.51 -5.26
N PHE A 235 3.04 10.19 -5.42
CA PHE A 235 3.20 11.60 -5.04
C PHE A 235 2.28 12.51 -5.84
N LEU A 236 2.21 12.31 -7.16
CA LEU A 236 1.39 13.14 -8.05
C LEU A 236 -0.10 12.90 -7.82
N MET A 237 -0.53 11.67 -7.55
CA MET A 237 -1.92 11.35 -7.26
C MET A 237 -2.39 11.89 -5.90
N ASN A 238 -1.48 12.08 -4.95
CA ASN A 238 -1.79 12.68 -3.63
C ASN A 238 -1.19 14.09 -3.47
N LYS A 239 -0.97 14.78 -4.59
CA LYS A 239 -0.19 16.03 -4.64
C LYS A 239 -0.65 17.07 -3.63
N ASN A 240 -1.95 17.33 -3.54
CA ASN A 240 -2.47 18.41 -2.71
C ASN A 240 -2.25 18.14 -1.21
N GLU A 241 -2.54 16.92 -0.75
CA GLU A 241 -2.31 16.51 0.64
C GLU A 241 -0.82 16.50 0.96
N LEU A 242 0.00 15.94 0.06
CA LEU A 242 1.44 15.90 0.25
C LEU A 242 2.05 17.30 0.34
N LEU A 243 1.68 18.24 -0.53
CA LEU A 243 2.13 19.62 -0.47
C LEU A 243 1.74 20.28 0.85
N SER A 244 0.49 20.08 1.32
CA SER A 244 0.05 20.59 2.62
C SER A 244 0.92 20.07 3.78
N GLN A 245 1.27 18.77 3.77
CA GLN A 245 2.15 18.19 4.80
C GLN A 245 3.60 18.70 4.67
N MET A 246 4.09 18.92 3.46
CA MET A 246 5.41 19.51 3.23
C MET A 246 5.47 20.95 3.76
N ASP A 247 4.44 21.76 3.52
CA ASP A 247 4.37 23.15 4.02
C ASP A 247 4.39 23.20 5.55
N LEU A 248 3.63 22.32 6.21
CA LEU A 248 3.65 22.19 7.67
C LEU A 248 5.04 21.80 8.19
N PHE A 249 5.69 20.84 7.51
CA PHE A 249 7.04 20.40 7.88
C PHE A 249 8.06 21.53 7.71
N LEU A 250 8.02 22.25 6.60
CA LEU A 250 8.91 23.38 6.31
C LEU A 250 8.76 24.49 7.36
N GLN A 251 7.54 24.82 7.75
CA GLN A 251 7.28 25.81 8.82
C GLN A 251 7.90 25.37 10.16
N GLU A 252 7.76 24.11 10.56
CA GLU A 252 8.38 23.61 11.79
C GLU A 252 9.91 23.54 11.69
N PHE A 253 10.44 23.21 10.50
CA PHE A 253 11.89 23.20 10.28
C PHE A 253 12.48 24.62 10.31
N GLU A 254 11.79 25.62 9.73
CA GLU A 254 12.17 27.03 9.82
C GLU A 254 12.18 27.55 11.25
N LYS A 255 11.18 27.19 12.07
CA LYS A 255 11.16 27.54 13.50
C LYS A 255 12.39 27.04 14.24
N LEU A 256 12.80 25.79 13.98
CA LEU A 256 14.00 25.22 14.58
C LEU A 256 15.27 25.95 14.09
N ARG A 257 15.36 26.21 12.78
CA ARG A 257 16.48 26.94 12.17
C ARG A 257 16.61 28.34 12.76
N ASP A 258 15.51 29.06 12.89
CA ASP A 258 15.49 30.43 13.43
C ASP A 258 15.82 30.47 14.92
N ALA A 259 15.38 29.50 15.70
CA ALA A 259 15.77 29.36 17.10
C ALA A 259 17.29 29.10 17.22
N LEU A 260 17.85 28.26 16.34
CA LEU A 260 19.30 28.05 16.27
C LEU A 260 20.05 29.34 15.89
N ALA A 261 19.58 30.08 14.89
CA ALA A 261 20.21 31.31 14.42
C ALA A 261 20.22 32.42 15.52
N ARG A 262 19.23 32.41 16.41
CA ARG A 262 19.13 33.35 17.54
C ARG A 262 19.71 32.81 18.85
N GLU A 263 20.29 31.61 18.85
CA GLU A 263 20.80 30.92 20.04
C GLU A 263 19.72 30.73 21.13
N ASP A 264 18.43 30.62 20.74
CA ASP A 264 17.30 30.45 21.64
C ASP A 264 17.20 28.99 22.13
N ALA A 265 18.01 28.70 23.13
CA ALA A 265 18.10 27.36 23.73
C ALA A 265 16.74 26.91 24.35
N GLU A 266 15.91 27.82 24.86
CA GLU A 266 14.64 27.46 25.50
C GLU A 266 13.61 27.03 24.47
N THR A 267 13.50 27.70 23.33
CA THR A 267 12.65 27.27 22.22
C THR A 267 13.10 25.88 21.68
N ILE A 268 14.40 25.69 21.48
CA ILE A 268 14.96 24.40 21.02
C ILE A 268 14.60 23.28 22.00
N LYS A 269 14.81 23.46 23.30
CA LYS A 269 14.46 22.48 24.34
C LYS A 269 12.96 22.20 24.37
N LYS A 270 12.10 23.21 24.18
CA LYS A 270 10.66 23.04 24.11
C LYS A 270 10.24 22.13 22.94
N MET A 271 10.82 22.36 21.76
CA MET A 271 10.58 21.51 20.58
C MET A 271 11.05 20.07 20.83
N MET A 272 12.24 19.87 21.41
CA MET A 272 12.76 18.53 21.76
C MET A 272 11.87 17.80 22.75
N ARG A 273 11.41 18.47 23.82
CA ARG A 273 10.47 17.88 24.80
C ARG A 273 9.16 17.45 24.14
N LEU A 274 8.60 18.27 23.24
CA LEU A 274 7.39 17.94 22.50
C LEU A 274 7.62 16.73 21.58
N SER A 275 8.74 16.71 20.87
CA SER A 275 9.13 15.59 20.01
C SER A 275 9.23 14.28 20.80
N THR A 276 9.94 14.27 21.92
CA THR A 276 10.08 13.09 22.81
C THR A 276 8.70 12.60 23.29
N LYS A 277 7.84 13.54 23.74
CA LYS A 277 6.48 13.18 24.16
C LYS A 277 5.66 12.53 23.04
N ARG A 278 5.72 13.08 21.81
CA ARG A 278 4.99 12.53 20.67
C ARG A 278 5.56 11.19 20.22
N ARG A 279 6.89 11.04 20.25
CA ARG A 279 7.56 9.79 19.87
C ARG A 279 7.16 8.62 20.77
N SER A 280 6.95 8.86 22.08
CA SER A 280 6.54 7.81 23.01
C SER A 280 5.19 7.16 22.68
N TYR A 281 4.33 7.79 21.87
CA TYR A 281 3.09 7.16 21.38
C TYR A 281 3.34 6.01 20.40
N PHE A 282 4.54 5.93 19.83
CA PHE A 282 4.96 4.89 18.89
C PHE A 282 5.85 3.81 19.53
N ASP A 283 6.14 3.92 20.82
CA ASP A 283 6.87 2.87 21.54
C ASP A 283 5.92 1.69 21.77
N LYS A 284 6.37 0.50 21.38
CA LYS A 284 5.58 -0.75 21.47
C LYS A 284 5.96 -1.54 22.72
#